data_981f5f3192df91ebd9ee8ea44074eeb9
#
_entry.id   981f5f3192df91ebd9ee8ea44074eeb9
#
_cell.length_a   1.000
_cell.length_b   1.000
_cell.length_c   1.000
_cell.angle_alpha   90.00
_cell.angle_beta   90.00
_cell.angle_gamma   90.00
#
_symmetry.space_group_name_H-M   'P 1'
#
loop_
_entity.id
_entity.type
_entity.pdbx_description
1 polymer ?
#
loop_
_entity_poly.entity_id
_entity_poly.type
_entity_poly.pdbx_seq_one_letter_code
_entity_poly.pdbx_strand_id
1 'polypeptide(L)'
;MSSRLPIYRNVYFFLDFILTRVFPKLPIFKKFYFAITGGQRRVISKAETLGRLVCCGFEIVDYKIINNLLYFVTKKVSAPSYDSNPSYGPLYTMPRIGKDEKIIGVYKLRTMHPYAEYLQDYILKVNGYAESGKPADDFRLTPWAKTIRKYWIDELPQLLNVLKGDLNLVGARPVSKRYFQDIPEDLQKLRLKYKPGCIPPYVALNRNGSVDSVLSAEREYLEEKGRKPYTTDIKYFFKAVFNIVFRNKRSA
;
A
#
# COMPACT_ATOMS: atom_id res chain seq x y z
N MET A 1 -14.67 -17.72 -16.60
CA MET A 1 -15.83 -17.46 -15.73
C MET A 1 -16.50 -16.20 -16.22
N SER A 2 -17.74 -16.31 -16.65
CA SER A 2 -18.43 -15.24 -17.37
C SER A 2 -18.67 -14.02 -16.51
N SER A 3 -18.71 -12.85 -17.16
CA SER A 3 -18.93 -11.50 -16.60
C SER A 3 -20.25 -11.30 -15.85
N ARG A 4 -21.06 -12.34 -15.67
CA ARG A 4 -22.45 -12.21 -15.17
C ARG A 4 -22.61 -12.07 -13.66
N LEU A 5 -21.58 -12.35 -12.84
CA LEU A 5 -21.71 -12.28 -11.38
C LEU A 5 -20.44 -11.73 -10.71
N PRO A 6 -20.24 -10.41 -10.70
CA PRO A 6 -19.06 -9.78 -10.12
C PRO A 6 -18.89 -10.10 -8.62
N ILE A 7 -19.98 -10.37 -7.90
CA ILE A 7 -19.95 -10.73 -6.47
C ILE A 7 -19.27 -12.08 -6.27
N TYR A 8 -19.61 -13.12 -7.05
CA TYR A 8 -18.97 -14.44 -6.93
C TYR A 8 -17.47 -14.39 -7.24
N ARG A 9 -17.07 -13.58 -8.21
CA ARG A 9 -15.67 -13.36 -8.53
C ARG A 9 -14.92 -12.75 -7.34
N ASN A 10 -15.49 -11.75 -6.70
CA ASN A 10 -14.87 -11.09 -5.56
C ASN A 10 -14.79 -12.00 -4.34
N VAL A 11 -15.84 -12.77 -4.06
CA VAL A 11 -15.85 -13.79 -3.00
C VAL A 11 -14.81 -14.86 -3.29
N TYR A 12 -14.74 -15.36 -4.52
CA TYR A 12 -13.75 -16.35 -4.93
C TYR A 12 -12.31 -15.84 -4.69
N PHE A 13 -11.98 -14.62 -5.16
CA PHE A 13 -10.64 -14.05 -4.95
C PHE A 13 -10.34 -13.78 -3.48
N PHE A 14 -11.34 -13.39 -2.70
CA PHE A 14 -11.17 -13.21 -1.25
C PHE A 14 -10.88 -14.54 -0.56
N LEU A 15 -11.65 -15.57 -0.85
CA LEU A 15 -11.44 -16.92 -0.30
C LEU A 15 -10.09 -17.50 -0.78
N ASP A 16 -9.76 -17.33 -2.05
CA ASP A 16 -8.45 -17.73 -2.58
C ASP A 16 -7.32 -17.02 -1.84
N PHE A 17 -7.42 -15.70 -1.61
CA PHE A 17 -6.43 -14.96 -0.84
C PHE A 17 -6.28 -15.52 0.58
N ILE A 18 -7.38 -15.75 1.29
CA ILE A 18 -7.35 -16.31 2.65
C ILE A 18 -6.72 -17.70 2.64
N LEU A 19 -7.19 -18.60 1.77
CA LEU A 19 -6.77 -19.99 1.72
C LEU A 19 -5.34 -20.16 1.22
N THR A 20 -4.94 -19.39 0.20
CA THR A 20 -3.63 -19.58 -0.47
C THR A 20 -2.53 -18.66 0.06
N ARG A 21 -2.89 -17.56 0.73
CA ARG A 21 -1.94 -16.52 1.19
C ARG A 21 -1.87 -16.37 2.70
N VAL A 22 -2.99 -16.54 3.40
CA VAL A 22 -3.04 -16.37 4.86
C VAL A 22 -2.78 -17.71 5.56
N PHE A 23 -3.58 -18.73 5.26
CA PHE A 23 -3.50 -20.04 5.93
C PHE A 23 -2.12 -20.70 5.85
N PRO A 24 -1.41 -20.73 4.71
CA PRO A 24 -0.07 -21.32 4.63
C PRO A 24 0.98 -20.65 5.52
N LYS A 25 0.70 -19.46 6.03
CA LYS A 25 1.62 -18.70 6.89
C LYS A 25 1.27 -18.80 8.37
N LEU A 26 0.09 -19.30 8.72
CA LEU A 26 -0.29 -19.54 10.10
C LEU A 26 0.36 -20.85 10.59
N PRO A 27 1.07 -20.84 11.73
CA PRO A 27 1.86 -21.99 12.19
C PRO A 27 1.09 -23.29 12.27
N ILE A 28 -0.18 -23.24 12.74
CA ILE A 28 -1.04 -24.40 12.92
C ILE A 28 -1.56 -24.92 11.57
N PHE A 29 -1.96 -24.03 10.67
CA PHE A 29 -2.60 -24.37 9.39
C PHE A 29 -1.62 -24.75 8.30
N LYS A 30 -0.36 -24.33 8.40
CA LYS A 30 0.66 -24.58 7.37
C LYS A 30 0.79 -26.06 7.01
N LYS A 31 0.98 -26.91 7.99
CA LYS A 31 1.15 -28.37 7.76
C LYS A 31 -0.09 -29.00 7.14
N PHE A 32 -1.27 -28.65 7.66
CA PHE A 32 -2.56 -29.15 7.16
C PHE A 32 -2.85 -28.69 5.73
N TYR A 33 -2.61 -27.40 5.45
CA TYR A 33 -2.79 -26.85 4.10
C TYR A 33 -1.91 -27.56 3.07
N PHE A 34 -0.62 -27.75 3.36
CA PHE A 34 0.30 -28.43 2.44
C PHE A 34 0.00 -29.92 2.28
N ALA A 35 -0.49 -30.57 3.32
CA ALA A 35 -0.92 -31.97 3.24
C ALA A 35 -2.13 -32.18 2.28
N ILE A 36 -3.10 -31.24 2.33
CA ILE A 36 -4.31 -31.33 1.48
C ILE A 36 -4.05 -30.87 0.06
N THR A 37 -3.27 -29.80 -0.13
CA THR A 37 -3.11 -29.16 -1.47
C THR A 37 -1.91 -29.67 -2.22
N GLY A 38 -0.99 -30.40 -1.61
CA GLY A 38 0.31 -30.76 -2.21
C GLY A 38 1.12 -29.55 -2.67
N GLY A 39 0.73 -28.33 -2.27
CA GLY A 39 1.32 -27.07 -2.73
C GLY A 39 1.03 -26.68 -4.20
N GLN A 40 0.24 -27.48 -4.92
CA GLN A 40 0.10 -27.38 -6.38
C GLN A 40 -1.07 -26.54 -6.88
N ARG A 41 -2.07 -26.22 -6.03
CA ARG A 41 -3.25 -25.47 -6.47
C ARG A 41 -3.07 -23.98 -6.23
N ARG A 42 -2.58 -23.27 -7.22
CA ARG A 42 -2.51 -21.81 -7.21
C ARG A 42 -3.13 -21.24 -8.46
N VAL A 43 -4.20 -20.48 -8.30
CA VAL A 43 -4.68 -19.58 -9.34
C VAL A 43 -3.80 -18.35 -9.32
N ILE A 44 -3.07 -18.08 -10.37
CA ILE A 44 -2.20 -16.92 -10.51
C ILE A 44 -2.99 -15.83 -11.22
N SER A 45 -3.07 -14.63 -10.63
CA SER A 45 -3.73 -13.49 -11.26
C SER A 45 -2.90 -12.93 -12.42
N LYS A 46 -3.54 -12.19 -13.34
CA LYS A 46 -2.83 -11.47 -14.42
C LYS A 46 -1.68 -10.62 -13.85
N ALA A 47 -1.95 -9.86 -12.79
CA ALA A 47 -0.93 -9.01 -12.17
C ALA A 47 0.26 -9.81 -11.63
N GLU A 48 0.00 -10.93 -10.96
CA GLU A 48 1.08 -11.78 -10.44
C GLU A 48 1.88 -12.43 -11.58
N THR A 49 1.21 -12.90 -12.64
CA THR A 49 1.91 -13.51 -13.80
C THR A 49 2.84 -12.51 -14.46
N LEU A 50 2.30 -11.35 -14.84
CA LEU A 50 3.09 -10.31 -15.52
C LEU A 50 4.18 -9.75 -14.62
N GLY A 51 3.91 -9.55 -13.32
CA GLY A 51 4.90 -9.08 -12.35
C GLY A 51 6.05 -10.07 -12.16
N ARG A 52 5.78 -11.38 -12.14
CA ARG A 52 6.83 -12.42 -12.11
C ARG A 52 7.71 -12.40 -13.35
N LEU A 53 7.12 -12.21 -14.53
CA LEU A 53 7.88 -12.09 -15.77
C LEU A 53 8.84 -10.91 -15.74
N VAL A 54 8.36 -9.72 -15.31
CA VAL A 54 9.20 -8.53 -15.16
C VAL A 54 10.29 -8.75 -14.10
N CYS A 55 9.94 -9.32 -12.95
CA CYS A 55 10.92 -9.70 -11.91
C CYS A 55 12.00 -10.64 -12.45
N CYS A 56 11.63 -11.56 -13.33
CA CYS A 56 12.57 -12.46 -14.01
C CYS A 56 13.36 -11.81 -15.16
N GLY A 57 13.24 -10.49 -15.36
CA GLY A 57 13.97 -9.74 -16.39
C GLY A 57 13.38 -9.80 -17.78
N PHE A 58 12.06 -10.03 -17.89
CA PHE A 58 11.33 -9.96 -19.15
C PHE A 58 10.58 -8.63 -19.29
N GLU A 59 10.61 -8.06 -20.46
CA GLU A 59 9.72 -6.97 -20.88
C GLU A 59 8.42 -7.57 -21.44
N ILE A 60 7.28 -6.99 -21.06
CA ILE A 60 5.97 -7.38 -21.59
C ILE A 60 5.78 -6.64 -22.92
N VAL A 61 5.72 -7.41 -24.03
CA VAL A 61 5.46 -6.87 -25.36
C VAL A 61 3.96 -6.74 -25.61
N ASP A 62 3.20 -7.83 -25.37
CA ASP A 62 1.75 -7.84 -25.51
C ASP A 62 1.14 -8.93 -24.61
N TYR A 63 -0.15 -8.80 -24.31
CA TYR A 63 -0.91 -9.87 -23.69
C TYR A 63 -2.39 -9.80 -24.09
N LYS A 64 -3.04 -10.97 -24.15
CA LYS A 64 -4.49 -11.10 -24.39
C LYS A 64 -5.11 -12.12 -23.44
N ILE A 65 -6.37 -11.91 -23.11
CA ILE A 65 -7.17 -12.87 -22.35
C ILE A 65 -8.23 -13.46 -23.28
N ILE A 66 -8.08 -14.74 -23.59
CA ILE A 66 -8.99 -15.48 -24.47
C ILE A 66 -9.51 -16.68 -23.68
N ASN A 67 -10.83 -16.83 -23.56
CA ASN A 67 -11.47 -17.93 -22.83
C ASN A 67 -10.92 -18.11 -21.39
N ASN A 68 -10.70 -17.00 -20.69
CA ASN A 68 -10.11 -16.94 -19.33
C ASN A 68 -8.65 -17.42 -19.21
N LEU A 69 -7.96 -17.66 -20.30
CA LEU A 69 -6.54 -17.96 -20.36
C LEU A 69 -5.77 -16.69 -20.70
N LEU A 70 -4.68 -16.43 -19.98
CA LEU A 70 -3.78 -15.31 -20.24
C LEU A 70 -2.69 -15.77 -21.21
N TYR A 71 -2.70 -15.20 -22.40
CA TYR A 71 -1.64 -15.32 -23.40
C TYR A 71 -0.76 -14.07 -23.30
N PHE A 72 0.54 -14.25 -23.38
CA PHE A 72 1.48 -13.12 -23.31
C PHE A 72 2.69 -13.34 -24.21
N VAL A 73 3.23 -12.25 -24.73
CA VAL A 73 4.47 -12.20 -25.49
C VAL A 73 5.46 -11.36 -24.67
N THR A 74 6.62 -11.91 -24.41
CA THR A 74 7.66 -11.24 -23.62
C THR A 74 9.02 -11.37 -24.27
N LYS A 75 9.90 -10.39 -24.03
CA LYS A 75 11.29 -10.37 -24.49
C LYS A 75 12.21 -10.37 -23.29
N LYS A 76 13.21 -11.24 -23.28
CA LYS A 76 14.27 -11.22 -22.26
C LYS A 76 15.15 -9.98 -22.46
N VAL A 77 15.23 -9.09 -21.46
CA VAL A 77 15.97 -7.82 -21.57
C VAL A 77 17.02 -7.62 -20.49
N SER A 78 16.90 -8.31 -19.36
CA SER A 78 17.84 -8.18 -18.24
C SER A 78 17.97 -9.47 -17.44
N ALA A 79 18.95 -9.51 -16.52
CA ALA A 79 19.00 -10.55 -15.51
C ALA A 79 17.76 -10.46 -14.58
N PRO A 80 17.37 -11.56 -13.90
CA PRO A 80 16.31 -11.51 -12.90
C PRO A 80 16.64 -10.51 -11.79
N SER A 81 15.63 -9.79 -11.31
CA SER A 81 15.75 -9.01 -10.09
C SER A 81 15.88 -9.95 -8.90
N TYR A 82 17.01 -9.86 -8.19
CA TYR A 82 17.21 -10.69 -7.01
C TYR A 82 16.53 -10.06 -5.81
N ASP A 83 15.41 -10.64 -5.38
CA ASP A 83 14.76 -10.31 -4.12
C ASP A 83 14.93 -11.50 -3.17
N SER A 84 15.82 -11.34 -2.19
CA SER A 84 16.12 -12.37 -1.20
C SER A 84 14.95 -12.65 -0.24
N ASN A 85 13.97 -11.73 -0.17
CA ASN A 85 12.84 -11.85 0.75
C ASN A 85 11.52 -11.38 0.11
N PRO A 86 11.06 -12.01 -0.98
CA PRO A 86 9.84 -11.63 -1.65
C PRO A 86 8.64 -11.79 -0.71
N SER A 87 7.86 -10.73 -0.57
CA SER A 87 6.75 -10.70 0.37
C SER A 87 5.46 -11.19 -0.30
N TYR A 88 4.93 -12.30 0.20
CA TYR A 88 3.66 -12.88 -0.25
C TYR A 88 2.51 -12.73 0.74
N GLY A 89 2.83 -12.42 2.00
CA GLY A 89 1.87 -12.43 3.09
C GLY A 89 0.81 -11.34 3.01
N PRO A 90 -0.19 -11.42 3.88
CA PRO A 90 -1.20 -10.39 4.04
C PRO A 90 -0.60 -9.08 4.56
N LEU A 91 0.51 -9.14 5.30
CA LEU A 91 1.26 -7.98 5.74
C LEU A 91 2.36 -7.66 4.74
N TYR A 92 2.49 -6.38 4.46
CA TYR A 92 3.51 -5.80 3.63
C TYR A 92 4.26 -4.72 4.42
N THR A 93 5.58 -4.74 4.34
CA THR A 93 6.45 -3.77 5.02
C THR A 93 7.05 -2.83 4.00
N MET A 94 6.87 -1.53 4.20
CA MET A 94 7.39 -0.50 3.30
C MET A 94 8.51 0.28 3.99
N PRO A 95 9.69 0.42 3.36
CA PRO A 95 10.72 1.32 3.86
C PRO A 95 10.25 2.78 3.73
N ARG A 96 10.34 3.53 4.83
CA ARG A 96 9.92 4.94 4.91
C ARG A 96 10.93 5.74 5.73
N ILE A 97 11.01 7.05 5.45
CA ILE A 97 11.82 7.98 6.23
C ILE A 97 11.13 8.24 7.57
N GLY A 98 11.84 7.98 8.63
CA GLY A 98 11.45 8.29 10.01
C GLY A 98 12.17 9.52 10.56
N LYS A 99 12.15 9.66 11.89
CA LYS A 99 12.91 10.71 12.59
C LYS A 99 14.40 10.53 12.35
N ASP A 100 15.12 11.67 12.24
CA ASP A 100 16.58 11.71 12.04
C ASP A 100 17.04 10.88 10.82
N GLU A 101 16.25 10.89 9.74
CA GLU A 101 16.45 10.14 8.48
C GLU A 101 16.49 8.60 8.62
N LYS A 102 16.24 8.08 9.80
CA LYS A 102 16.23 6.64 10.03
C LYS A 102 15.18 5.96 9.14
N ILE A 103 15.59 4.91 8.44
CA ILE A 103 14.64 4.10 7.67
C ILE A 103 13.85 3.19 8.62
N ILE A 104 12.53 3.32 8.58
CA ILE A 104 11.59 2.50 9.35
C ILE A 104 10.76 1.61 8.42
N GLY A 105 10.41 0.42 8.88
CA GLY A 105 9.54 -0.51 8.17
C GLY A 105 8.08 -0.29 8.54
N VAL A 106 7.31 0.37 7.69
CA VAL A 106 5.87 0.66 7.93
C VAL A 106 5.01 -0.50 7.48
N TYR A 107 4.23 -1.07 8.39
CA TYR A 107 3.35 -2.19 8.12
C TYR A 107 2.04 -1.77 7.48
N LYS A 108 1.61 -2.54 6.45
CA LYS A 108 0.29 -2.41 5.82
C LYS A 108 -0.30 -3.77 5.48
N LEU A 109 -1.63 -3.83 5.37
CA LEU A 109 -2.27 -4.97 4.72
C LEU A 109 -2.03 -4.90 3.22
N ARG A 110 -1.79 -6.06 2.62
CA ARG A 110 -1.59 -6.16 1.17
C ARG A 110 -2.92 -5.99 0.44
N THR A 111 -3.00 -4.96 -0.36
CA THR A 111 -4.15 -4.62 -1.22
C THR A 111 -3.87 -4.77 -2.71
N MET A 112 -2.63 -5.16 -3.06
CA MET A 112 -2.22 -5.47 -4.42
C MET A 112 -1.86 -6.94 -4.53
N HIS A 113 -1.94 -7.49 -5.74
CA HIS A 113 -1.44 -8.83 -6.03
C HIS A 113 0.07 -8.92 -5.78
N PRO A 114 0.62 -10.13 -5.47
CA PRO A 114 2.07 -10.33 -5.37
C PRO A 114 2.79 -9.91 -6.66
N TYR A 115 4.03 -9.45 -6.53
CA TYR A 115 4.86 -8.91 -7.63
C TYR A 115 4.29 -7.64 -8.30
N ALA A 116 3.29 -7.00 -7.72
CA ALA A 116 2.72 -5.75 -8.23
C ALA A 116 3.75 -4.61 -8.30
N GLU A 117 4.74 -4.63 -7.41
CA GLU A 117 5.84 -3.65 -7.36
C GLU A 117 6.65 -3.58 -8.66
N TYR A 118 6.84 -4.69 -9.33
CA TYR A 118 7.57 -4.76 -10.59
C TYR A 118 6.80 -4.21 -11.80
N LEU A 119 5.50 -4.00 -11.67
CA LEU A 119 4.63 -3.51 -12.74
C LEU A 119 4.39 -2.00 -12.71
N GLN A 120 5.01 -1.26 -11.80
CA GLN A 120 4.74 0.17 -11.66
C GLN A 120 4.99 0.94 -12.97
N ASP A 121 6.18 0.77 -13.53
CA ASP A 121 6.57 1.49 -14.75
C ASP A 121 5.78 1.00 -15.98
N TYR A 122 5.51 -0.30 -16.04
CA TYR A 122 4.70 -0.87 -17.11
C TYR A 122 3.28 -0.27 -17.13
N ILE A 123 2.62 -0.18 -15.97
CA ILE A 123 1.26 0.36 -15.90
C ILE A 123 1.24 1.85 -16.22
N LEU A 124 2.21 2.61 -15.74
CA LEU A 124 2.32 4.04 -16.07
C LEU A 124 2.57 4.25 -17.55
N LYS A 125 3.38 3.39 -18.20
CA LYS A 125 3.63 3.43 -19.65
C LYS A 125 2.35 3.13 -20.46
N VAL A 126 1.52 2.18 -20.01
CA VAL A 126 0.34 1.73 -20.76
C VAL A 126 -0.91 2.56 -20.46
N ASN A 127 -1.16 2.88 -19.20
CA ASN A 127 -2.42 3.49 -18.76
C ASN A 127 -2.28 4.97 -18.36
N GLY A 128 -1.05 5.46 -18.14
CA GLY A 128 -0.82 6.82 -17.66
C GLY A 128 -1.31 7.04 -16.23
N TYR A 129 -1.48 8.33 -15.90
CA TYR A 129 -2.00 8.78 -14.61
C TYR A 129 -3.47 9.16 -14.70
N ALA A 130 -4.26 8.81 -13.69
CA ALA A 130 -5.59 9.37 -13.47
C ALA A 130 -5.48 10.80 -12.88
N GLU A 131 -6.57 11.56 -12.87
CA GLU A 131 -6.62 12.91 -12.26
C GLU A 131 -6.17 12.95 -10.79
N SER A 132 -6.32 11.84 -10.10
CA SER A 132 -5.85 11.67 -8.70
C SER A 132 -4.34 11.52 -8.54
N GLY A 133 -3.56 11.57 -9.64
CA GLY A 133 -2.11 11.31 -9.64
C GLY A 133 -1.72 9.85 -9.41
N LYS A 134 -2.70 8.93 -9.39
CA LYS A 134 -2.48 7.48 -9.30
C LYS A 134 -2.49 6.88 -10.70
N PRO A 135 -1.89 5.68 -10.91
CA PRO A 135 -2.02 4.99 -12.19
C PRO A 135 -3.49 4.74 -12.55
N ALA A 136 -3.86 5.05 -13.80
CA ALA A 136 -5.19 4.75 -14.30
C ALA A 136 -5.37 3.22 -14.47
N ASP A 137 -6.59 2.73 -14.29
CA ASP A 137 -6.97 1.31 -14.45
C ASP A 137 -5.96 0.31 -13.87
N ASP A 138 -5.55 0.56 -12.63
CA ASP A 138 -4.53 -0.22 -11.94
C ASP A 138 -5.01 -1.66 -11.63
N PHE A 139 -4.77 -2.58 -12.57
CA PHE A 139 -5.12 -3.99 -12.43
C PHE A 139 -4.32 -4.77 -11.38
N ARG A 140 -3.34 -4.13 -10.73
CA ARG A 140 -2.61 -4.73 -9.60
C ARG A 140 -3.45 -4.80 -8.33
N LEU A 141 -4.50 -3.97 -8.26
CA LEU A 141 -5.38 -3.91 -7.11
C LEU A 141 -6.22 -5.19 -7.00
N THR A 142 -6.29 -5.73 -5.78
CA THR A 142 -7.24 -6.80 -5.48
C THR A 142 -8.69 -6.25 -5.47
N PRO A 143 -9.71 -7.10 -5.73
CA PRO A 143 -11.10 -6.62 -5.78
C PRO A 143 -11.57 -5.88 -4.54
N TRP A 144 -11.08 -6.26 -3.36
CA TRP A 144 -11.42 -5.62 -2.07
C TRP A 144 -10.57 -4.39 -1.74
N ALA A 145 -9.50 -4.12 -2.52
CA ALA A 145 -8.53 -3.06 -2.22
C ALA A 145 -9.18 -1.69 -2.07
N LYS A 146 -10.12 -1.34 -2.96
CA LYS A 146 -10.81 -0.05 -2.94
C LYS A 146 -11.56 0.16 -1.63
N THR A 147 -12.29 -0.86 -1.16
CA THR A 147 -13.04 -0.80 0.10
C THR A 147 -12.12 -0.68 1.30
N ILE A 148 -11.10 -1.57 1.38
CA ILE A 148 -10.15 -1.58 2.49
C ILE A 148 -9.41 -0.23 2.59
N ARG A 149 -8.92 0.30 1.46
CA ARG A 149 -8.22 1.59 1.42
C ARG A 149 -9.14 2.75 1.78
N LYS A 150 -10.38 2.75 1.31
CA LYS A 150 -11.36 3.81 1.61
C LYS A 150 -11.54 4.04 3.11
N TYR A 151 -11.48 2.97 3.91
CA TYR A 151 -11.67 3.02 5.36
C TYR A 151 -10.36 2.93 6.16
N TRP A 152 -9.20 3.07 5.53
CA TRP A 152 -7.85 2.92 6.13
C TRP A 152 -7.60 1.57 6.84
N ILE A 153 -8.41 0.55 6.54
CA ILE A 153 -8.24 -0.79 7.14
C ILE A 153 -6.87 -1.38 6.79
N ASP A 154 -6.35 -1.06 5.58
CA ASP A 154 -5.01 -1.47 5.16
C ASP A 154 -3.89 -0.82 6.00
N GLU A 155 -4.18 0.26 6.71
CA GLU A 155 -3.22 0.98 7.54
C GLU A 155 -3.28 0.55 9.02
N LEU A 156 -4.27 -0.25 9.45
CA LEU A 156 -4.38 -0.72 10.84
C LEU A 156 -3.11 -1.40 11.37
N PRO A 157 -2.33 -2.18 10.57
CA PRO A 157 -1.07 -2.73 11.06
C PRO A 157 -0.02 -1.70 11.49
N GLN A 158 -0.16 -0.42 11.11
CA GLN A 158 0.72 0.65 11.57
C GLN A 158 0.62 0.86 13.09
N LEU A 159 -0.45 0.42 13.74
CA LEU A 159 -0.55 0.41 15.20
C LEU A 159 0.58 -0.42 15.84
N LEU A 160 1.07 -1.47 15.15
CA LEU A 160 2.26 -2.19 15.60
C LEU A 160 3.53 -1.33 15.54
N ASN A 161 3.62 -0.42 14.55
CA ASN A 161 4.72 0.55 14.50
C ASN A 161 4.62 1.59 15.63
N VAL A 162 3.40 1.97 16.03
CA VAL A 162 3.21 2.85 17.19
C VAL A 162 3.66 2.14 18.46
N LEU A 163 3.25 0.89 18.67
CA LEU A 163 3.67 0.10 19.83
C LEU A 163 5.19 -0.15 19.87
N LYS A 164 5.84 -0.31 18.72
CA LYS A 164 7.30 -0.41 18.60
C LYS A 164 8.03 0.94 18.80
N GLY A 165 7.29 2.03 18.78
CA GLY A 165 7.86 3.37 18.88
C GLY A 165 8.47 3.91 17.58
N ASP A 166 8.21 3.29 16.43
CA ASP A 166 8.64 3.76 15.10
C ASP A 166 7.78 4.94 14.62
N LEU A 167 6.47 4.90 14.93
CA LEU A 167 5.49 5.92 14.58
C LEU A 167 4.83 6.52 15.81
N ASN A 168 4.35 7.75 15.66
CA ASN A 168 3.36 8.33 16.57
C ASN A 168 1.93 7.99 16.07
N LEU A 169 0.92 8.14 16.93
CA LEU A 169 -0.47 7.99 16.53
C LEU A 169 -0.88 9.11 15.57
N VAL A 170 -0.46 10.35 15.85
CA VAL A 170 -0.68 11.51 14.96
C VAL A 170 0.68 12.05 14.52
N GLY A 171 0.78 12.47 13.26
CA GLY A 171 2.02 13.04 12.72
C GLY A 171 2.04 13.14 11.21
N ALA A 172 3.09 13.75 10.68
CA ALA A 172 3.32 13.77 9.23
C ALA A 172 3.37 12.33 8.67
N ARG A 173 2.74 12.12 7.51
CA ARG A 173 2.65 10.76 6.92
C ARG A 173 4.03 10.20 6.59
N PRO A 174 4.34 8.92 6.92
CA PRO A 174 5.62 8.32 6.55
C PRO A 174 5.72 8.17 5.03
N VAL A 175 6.76 8.74 4.43
CA VAL A 175 6.96 8.82 2.98
C VAL A 175 8.16 8.02 2.50
N SER A 176 8.17 7.66 1.21
CA SER A 176 9.33 7.03 0.56
C SER A 176 10.49 8.01 0.43
N LYS A 177 11.73 7.49 0.29
CA LYS A 177 12.91 8.33 0.07
C LYS A 177 12.76 9.22 -1.17
N ARG A 178 12.21 8.69 -2.28
CA ARG A 178 11.96 9.46 -3.50
C ARG A 178 11.00 10.63 -3.24
N TYR A 179 9.82 10.36 -2.67
CA TYR A 179 8.85 11.43 -2.39
C TYR A 179 9.37 12.44 -1.36
N PHE A 180 10.22 12.01 -0.42
CA PHE A 180 10.83 12.91 0.55
C PHE A 180 11.71 13.97 -0.13
N GLN A 181 12.42 13.61 -1.19
CA GLN A 181 13.24 14.53 -1.99
C GLN A 181 12.42 15.59 -2.74
N ASP A 182 11.15 15.28 -3.05
CA ASP A 182 10.24 16.22 -3.73
C ASP A 182 9.58 17.22 -2.75
N ILE A 183 9.76 17.05 -1.44
CA ILE A 183 9.23 17.96 -0.39
C ILE A 183 10.17 19.16 -0.26
N PRO A 184 9.66 20.41 -0.05
CA PRO A 184 10.49 21.56 0.23
C PRO A 184 11.48 21.34 1.38
N GLU A 185 12.74 21.76 1.22
CA GLU A 185 13.84 21.48 2.16
C GLU A 185 13.56 21.91 3.60
N ASP A 186 12.94 23.07 3.78
CA ASP A 186 12.57 23.59 5.09
C ASP A 186 11.57 22.67 5.81
N LEU A 187 10.62 22.11 5.06
CA LEU A 187 9.66 21.13 5.58
C LEU A 187 10.31 19.76 5.81
N GLN A 188 11.26 19.33 4.97
CA GLN A 188 12.06 18.14 5.22
C GLN A 188 12.77 18.23 6.60
N LYS A 189 13.49 19.32 6.86
CA LYS A 189 14.18 19.57 8.12
C LYS A 189 13.22 19.57 9.31
N LEU A 190 12.02 20.11 9.13
CA LEU A 190 11.00 20.12 10.17
C LEU A 190 10.44 18.72 10.46
N ARG A 191 10.18 17.94 9.41
CA ARG A 191 9.69 16.54 9.52
C ARG A 191 10.68 15.64 10.25
N LEU A 192 11.99 15.79 10.00
CA LEU A 192 13.03 14.96 10.61
C LEU A 192 13.17 15.14 12.12
N LYS A 193 12.69 16.24 12.69
CA LYS A 193 12.68 16.47 14.14
C LYS A 193 11.72 15.55 14.90
N TYR A 194 10.71 14.99 14.19
CA TYR A 194 9.63 14.22 14.80
C TYR A 194 9.45 12.87 14.15
N LYS A 195 8.93 11.89 14.93
CA LYS A 195 8.48 10.61 14.35
C LYS A 195 7.27 10.87 13.45
N PRO A 196 7.17 10.25 12.29
CA PRO A 196 5.96 10.29 11.48
C PRO A 196 4.78 9.65 12.21
N GLY A 197 3.55 9.88 11.72
CA GLY A 197 2.34 9.40 12.37
C GLY A 197 1.43 8.57 11.48
N CYS A 198 0.57 7.75 12.12
CA CYS A 198 -0.46 6.96 11.44
C CYS A 198 -1.59 7.85 10.91
N ILE A 199 -2.03 8.83 11.73
CA ILE A 199 -3.10 9.76 11.40
C ILE A 199 -2.47 11.06 10.90
N PRO A 200 -2.57 11.37 9.59
CA PRO A 200 -1.93 12.55 9.04
C PRO A 200 -2.72 13.83 9.34
N PRO A 201 -2.04 14.97 9.51
CA PRO A 201 -2.64 16.25 9.89
C PRO A 201 -3.76 16.75 8.96
N TYR A 202 -3.69 16.46 7.65
CA TYR A 202 -4.71 16.88 6.71
C TYR A 202 -6.09 16.28 7.02
N VAL A 203 -6.14 15.09 7.64
CA VAL A 203 -7.40 14.46 8.11
C VAL A 203 -7.97 15.24 9.28
N ALA A 204 -7.13 15.61 10.26
CA ALA A 204 -7.53 16.42 11.42
C ALA A 204 -8.01 17.82 11.01
N LEU A 205 -7.39 18.42 10.01
CA LEU A 205 -7.76 19.74 9.49
C LEU A 205 -8.85 19.70 8.42
N ASN A 206 -9.38 18.52 8.13
CA ASN A 206 -10.41 18.28 7.10
C ASN A 206 -10.04 18.83 5.71
N ARG A 207 -8.75 18.85 5.37
CA ARG A 207 -8.27 19.32 4.06
C ARG A 207 -8.38 18.22 3.01
N ASN A 208 -8.39 18.60 1.72
CA ASN A 208 -8.36 17.63 0.62
C ASN A 208 -7.01 16.87 0.59
N GLY A 209 -6.92 15.84 -0.26
CA GLY A 209 -5.73 15.00 -0.37
C GLY A 209 -4.72 15.48 -1.44
N SER A 210 -4.85 16.71 -1.97
CA SER A 210 -3.87 17.26 -2.91
C SER A 210 -2.51 17.43 -2.23
N VAL A 211 -1.42 17.36 -2.98
CA VAL A 211 -0.05 17.46 -2.46
C VAL A 211 0.14 18.71 -1.65
N ASP A 212 -0.23 19.87 -2.19
CA ASP A 212 -0.06 21.17 -1.53
C ASP A 212 -0.86 21.25 -0.21
N SER A 213 -2.09 20.74 -0.24
CA SER A 213 -2.96 20.72 0.93
C SER A 213 -2.43 19.81 2.04
N VAL A 214 -1.83 18.67 1.67
CA VAL A 214 -1.18 17.74 2.61
C VAL A 214 0.06 18.40 3.20
N LEU A 215 0.95 18.96 2.38
CA LEU A 215 2.20 19.59 2.85
C LEU A 215 1.93 20.81 3.72
N SER A 216 0.93 21.64 3.36
CA SER A 216 0.55 22.79 4.19
C SER A 216 -0.04 22.38 5.54
N ALA A 217 -0.84 21.30 5.56
CA ALA A 217 -1.37 20.75 6.82
C ALA A 217 -0.29 20.16 7.72
N GLU A 218 0.71 19.51 7.13
CA GLU A 218 1.85 18.97 7.88
C GLU A 218 2.72 20.08 8.46
N ARG A 219 2.96 21.15 7.69
CA ARG A 219 3.70 22.33 8.18
C ARG A 219 3.00 22.94 9.39
N GLU A 220 1.71 23.24 9.28
CA GLU A 220 0.90 23.82 10.37
C GLU A 220 0.98 22.95 11.64
N TYR A 221 0.82 21.64 11.49
CA TYR A 221 0.90 20.70 12.61
C TYR A 221 2.30 20.68 13.25
N LEU A 222 3.37 20.59 12.45
CA LEU A 222 4.73 20.47 12.95
C LEU A 222 5.21 21.76 13.64
N GLU A 223 4.80 22.92 13.13
CA GLU A 223 5.05 24.21 13.76
C GLU A 223 4.28 24.36 15.09
N GLU A 224 3.00 23.94 15.09
CA GLU A 224 2.22 23.94 16.34
C GLU A 224 2.83 22.97 17.37
N LYS A 225 3.28 21.81 16.92
CA LYS A 225 3.93 20.81 17.79
C LYS A 225 5.24 21.34 18.37
N GLY A 226 6.00 22.12 17.62
CA GLY A 226 7.19 22.80 18.13
C GLY A 226 6.88 23.78 19.29
N ARG A 227 5.73 24.44 19.23
CA ARG A 227 5.28 25.37 20.26
C ARG A 227 4.57 24.70 21.44
N LYS A 228 3.80 23.63 21.16
CA LYS A 228 2.95 22.92 22.13
C LYS A 228 3.10 21.41 22.01
N PRO A 229 4.25 20.82 22.41
CA PRO A 229 4.61 19.42 22.10
C PRO A 229 3.65 18.38 22.70
N TYR A 230 3.03 18.64 23.85
CA TYR A 230 2.18 17.67 24.56
C TYR A 230 0.70 17.72 24.16
N THR A 231 0.19 18.89 23.79
CA THR A 231 -1.26 19.08 23.54
C THR A 231 -1.62 18.96 22.08
N THR A 232 -0.68 19.21 21.17
CA THR A 232 -0.94 19.20 19.71
C THR A 232 -1.41 17.84 19.24
N ASP A 233 -0.76 16.74 19.62
CA ASP A 233 -1.13 15.39 19.18
C ASP A 233 -2.55 15.03 19.66
N ILE A 234 -2.88 15.35 20.89
CA ILE A 234 -4.21 15.12 21.48
C ILE A 234 -5.27 15.91 20.71
N LYS A 235 -5.04 17.20 20.49
CA LYS A 235 -5.93 18.08 19.74
C LYS A 235 -6.20 17.54 18.31
N TYR A 236 -5.15 17.16 17.60
CA TYR A 236 -5.26 16.66 16.22
C TYR A 236 -5.90 15.28 16.19
N PHE A 237 -5.65 14.43 17.17
CA PHE A 237 -6.31 13.13 17.28
C PHE A 237 -7.83 13.29 17.36
N PHE A 238 -8.33 14.07 18.32
CA PHE A 238 -9.78 14.25 18.46
C PHE A 238 -10.41 14.94 17.24
N LYS A 239 -9.73 15.92 16.63
CA LYS A 239 -10.19 16.54 15.39
C LYS A 239 -10.28 15.50 14.24
N ALA A 240 -9.28 14.63 14.11
CA ALA A 240 -9.30 13.59 13.10
C ALA A 240 -10.43 12.59 13.31
N VAL A 241 -10.61 12.10 14.53
CA VAL A 241 -11.72 11.20 14.89
C VAL A 241 -13.06 11.86 14.57
N PHE A 242 -13.26 13.11 14.97
CA PHE A 242 -14.47 13.86 14.64
C PHE A 242 -14.71 13.93 13.12
N ASN A 243 -13.69 14.28 12.34
CA ASN A 243 -13.83 14.38 10.88
C ASN A 243 -14.09 13.03 10.21
N ILE A 244 -13.49 11.94 10.71
CA ILE A 244 -13.74 10.58 10.19
C ILE A 244 -15.16 10.13 10.49
N VAL A 245 -15.64 10.33 11.72
CA VAL A 245 -16.95 9.83 12.17
C VAL A 245 -18.09 10.73 11.69
N PHE A 246 -18.00 12.03 11.92
CA PHE A 246 -19.12 12.94 11.67
C PHE A 246 -19.09 13.64 10.32
N ARG A 247 -17.91 13.88 9.75
CA ARG A 247 -17.77 14.48 8.41
C ARG A 247 -17.50 13.48 7.31
N ASN A 248 -17.55 12.19 7.63
CA ASN A 248 -17.37 11.09 6.68
C ASN A 248 -16.05 11.18 5.87
N LYS A 249 -15.00 11.73 6.51
CA LYS A 249 -13.68 11.84 5.87
C LYS A 249 -13.18 10.45 5.52
N ARG A 250 -12.72 10.26 4.28
CA ARG A 250 -12.22 8.97 3.77
C ARG A 250 -10.83 9.14 3.17
N SER A 251 -10.13 8.03 3.00
CA SER A 251 -8.86 8.00 2.27
C SER A 251 -9.08 8.43 0.82
N ALA A 252 -8.25 9.32 0.34
CA ALA A 252 -8.25 9.79 -1.05
C ALA A 252 -7.66 8.72 -2.00
#